data_4df4183e64c86a442d17f9117906fed0
#
_entry.id   4df4183e64c86a442d17f9117906fed0
#
_cell.length_a   1.000
_cell.length_b   1.000
_cell.length_c   1.000
_cell.angle_alpha   90.00
_cell.angle_beta   90.00
_cell.angle_gamma   90.00
#
_symmetry.space_group_name_H-M   'P 1'
#
loop_
_entity.id
_entity.type
_entity.pdbx_description
1 polymer ?
#
loop_
_entity_poly.entity_id
_entity_poly.type
_entity_poly.pdbx_seq_one_letter_code
_entity_poly.pdbx_strand_id
1 'polypeptide(L)'
;MKPDVGRLLEVAVGHLMGETVPMIGRAYEHSVYEQSNVGVLGMMLLAVRHEHERAAARRVEENQELRRMFARAGTVVGAGDVSERLVAAAEAEDTDLTVSALEESNAELRGLLIELHAAVEEIDSPEARTLEDEIWRELAESTRRRALPTLGDT
;
A
#
# COMPACT_ATOMS: atom_id res chain seq x y z
N MET A 1 26.07 1.33 16.85
CA MET A 1 24.67 1.73 17.10
C MET A 1 24.11 2.18 15.75
N LYS A 2 23.09 1.49 15.20
CA LYS A 2 22.44 1.92 13.95
C LYS A 2 21.42 3.02 14.30
N PRO A 3 21.35 4.13 13.56
CA PRO A 3 20.30 5.12 13.78
C PRO A 3 18.93 4.47 13.49
N ASP A 4 18.00 4.67 14.41
CA ASP A 4 16.61 4.30 14.20
C ASP A 4 15.95 5.36 13.32
N VAL A 5 15.58 4.97 12.09
CA VAL A 5 15.03 5.88 11.08
C VAL A 5 13.68 6.46 11.55
N GLY A 6 12.84 5.65 12.19
CA GLY A 6 11.56 6.12 12.74
C GLY A 6 11.77 7.23 13.77
N ARG A 7 12.74 7.06 14.69
CA ARG A 7 13.07 8.08 15.69
C ARG A 7 13.69 9.34 15.08
N LEU A 8 14.53 9.20 14.04
CA LEU A 8 15.08 10.36 13.33
C LEU A 8 13.98 11.18 12.66
N LEU A 9 13.00 10.51 12.03
CA LEU A 9 11.85 11.17 11.43
C LEU A 9 10.97 11.85 12.48
N GLU A 10 10.73 11.20 13.63
CA GLU A 10 10.00 11.78 14.75
C GLU A 10 10.65 13.06 15.27
N VAL A 11 11.96 13.04 15.50
CA VAL A 11 12.73 14.23 15.94
C VAL A 11 12.66 15.32 14.88
N ALA A 12 12.83 14.99 13.58
CA ALA A 12 12.77 15.96 12.50
C ALA A 12 11.39 16.63 12.41
N VAL A 13 10.30 15.85 12.51
CA VAL A 13 8.93 16.37 12.54
C VAL A 13 8.70 17.25 13.76
N GLY A 14 9.11 16.78 14.95
CA GLY A 14 8.97 17.54 16.20
C GLY A 14 9.68 18.91 16.13
N HIS A 15 10.89 18.95 15.58
CA HIS A 15 11.63 20.20 15.37
C HIS A 15 10.96 21.13 14.34
N LEU A 16 10.55 20.57 13.18
CA LEU A 16 9.88 21.36 12.16
C LEU A 16 8.56 21.96 12.66
N MET A 17 7.69 21.15 13.22
CA MET A 17 6.35 21.58 13.61
C MET A 17 6.35 22.33 14.94
N GLY A 18 7.19 21.93 15.90
CA GLY A 18 7.24 22.52 17.24
C GLY A 18 8.05 23.80 17.34
N GLU A 19 9.11 23.95 16.55
CA GLU A 19 10.05 25.06 16.66
C GLU A 19 10.12 25.92 15.40
N THR A 20 10.34 25.30 14.23
CA THR A 20 10.62 26.04 13.00
C THR A 20 9.40 26.78 12.48
N VAL A 21 8.22 26.16 12.43
CA VAL A 21 6.97 26.79 11.99
C VAL A 21 6.58 27.96 12.88
N PRO A 22 6.57 27.85 14.23
CA PRO A 22 6.28 28.99 15.10
C PRO A 22 7.34 30.09 15.06
N MET A 23 8.62 29.76 14.82
CA MET A 23 9.70 30.74 14.68
C MET A 23 9.52 31.58 13.41
N ILE A 24 9.20 30.96 12.27
CA ILE A 24 8.90 31.66 11.02
C ILE A 24 7.69 32.59 11.20
N GLY A 25 6.64 32.13 11.86
CA GLY A 25 5.46 32.94 12.13
C GLY A 25 5.72 34.17 12.99
N ARG A 26 6.68 34.10 13.91
CA ARG A 26 7.08 35.25 14.75
C ARG A 26 8.04 36.20 14.03
N ALA A 27 8.90 35.68 13.15
CA ALA A 27 9.92 36.46 12.47
C ALA A 27 9.38 37.26 11.28
N TYR A 28 8.30 36.78 10.67
CA TYR A 28 7.75 37.34 9.43
C TYR A 28 6.22 37.46 9.53
N GLU A 29 5.71 38.60 9.97
CA GLU A 29 4.27 38.84 10.15
C GLU A 29 3.40 38.64 8.89
N HIS A 30 4.00 38.43 7.71
CA HIS A 30 3.32 38.29 6.42
C HIS A 30 3.68 37.00 5.67
N SER A 31 4.35 36.02 6.30
CA SER A 31 4.85 34.83 5.61
C SER A 31 3.94 33.59 5.77
N VAL A 32 2.63 33.76 5.52
CA VAL A 32 1.68 32.62 5.49
C VAL A 32 2.14 31.56 4.50
N TYR A 33 2.79 31.96 3.41
CA TYR A 33 3.29 31.04 2.38
C TYR A 33 4.45 30.17 2.88
N GLU A 34 5.45 30.78 3.54
CA GLU A 34 6.60 30.06 4.09
C GLU A 34 6.19 29.14 5.23
N GLN A 35 5.29 29.57 6.11
CA GLN A 35 4.71 28.72 7.17
C GLN A 35 3.97 27.50 6.56
N SER A 36 3.17 27.73 5.52
CA SER A 36 2.44 26.68 4.83
C SER A 36 3.39 25.66 4.20
N ASN A 37 4.45 26.11 3.53
CA ASN A 37 5.44 25.21 2.91
C ASN A 37 6.18 24.34 3.93
N VAL A 38 6.59 24.91 5.05
CA VAL A 38 7.25 24.15 6.12
C VAL A 38 6.26 23.19 6.79
N GLY A 39 5.00 23.62 6.97
CA GLY A 39 3.93 22.75 7.46
C GLY A 39 3.68 21.56 6.54
N VAL A 40 3.63 21.77 5.23
CA VAL A 40 3.49 20.69 4.23
C VAL A 40 4.68 19.74 4.31
N LEU A 41 5.92 20.24 4.44
CA LEU A 41 7.11 19.40 4.59
C LEU A 41 7.03 18.54 5.87
N GLY A 42 6.57 19.10 6.98
CA GLY A 42 6.35 18.35 8.21
C GLY A 42 5.33 17.22 8.04
N MET A 43 4.22 17.50 7.33
CA MET A 43 3.21 16.48 7.02
C MET A 43 3.75 15.39 6.09
N MET A 44 4.58 15.74 5.10
CA MET A 44 5.23 14.75 4.23
C MET A 44 6.17 13.83 5.02
N LEU A 45 6.94 14.37 5.98
CA LEU A 45 7.80 13.55 6.85
C LEU A 45 6.99 12.63 7.77
N LEU A 46 5.84 13.08 8.28
CA LEU A 46 4.91 12.21 9.02
C LEU A 46 4.41 11.06 8.15
N ALA A 47 4.00 11.35 6.91
CA ALA A 47 3.57 10.32 5.96
C ALA A 47 4.70 9.31 5.68
N VAL A 48 5.94 9.79 5.46
CA VAL A 48 7.12 8.92 5.27
C VAL A 48 7.38 8.04 6.50
N ARG A 49 7.26 8.59 7.71
CA ARG A 49 7.40 7.81 8.96
C ARG A 49 6.38 6.67 9.01
N HIS A 50 5.10 6.97 8.80
CA HIS A 50 4.04 5.97 8.80
C HIS A 50 4.26 4.89 7.73
N GLU A 51 4.65 5.32 6.53
CA GLU A 51 4.94 4.40 5.46
C GLU A 51 6.15 3.51 5.77
N HIS A 52 7.22 4.08 6.32
CA HIS A 52 8.41 3.33 6.73
C HIS A 52 8.10 2.18 7.71
N GLU A 53 7.21 2.42 8.68
CA GLU A 53 6.84 1.41 9.68
C GLU A 53 5.92 0.32 9.13
N ARG A 54 5.10 0.63 8.11
CA ARG A 54 4.00 -0.23 7.66
C ARG A 54 4.19 -0.83 6.26
N ALA A 55 5.09 -0.27 5.45
CA ALA A 55 5.18 -0.61 4.02
C ALA A 55 5.41 -2.11 3.79
N ALA A 56 6.41 -2.70 4.43
CA ALA A 56 6.74 -4.12 4.24
C ALA A 56 5.60 -5.03 4.71
N ALA A 57 5.10 -4.82 5.94
CA ALA A 57 4.01 -5.64 6.49
C ALA A 57 2.74 -5.57 5.63
N ARG A 58 2.37 -4.37 5.19
CA ARG A 58 1.22 -4.17 4.30
C ARG A 58 1.39 -4.88 2.96
N ARG A 59 2.59 -4.83 2.37
CA ARG A 59 2.85 -5.52 1.10
C ARG A 59 2.81 -7.02 1.23
N VAL A 60 3.38 -7.58 2.30
CA VAL A 60 3.28 -9.01 2.59
C VAL A 60 1.81 -9.42 2.70
N GLU A 61 1.00 -8.68 3.44
CA GLU A 61 -0.44 -8.94 3.59
C GLU A 61 -1.17 -8.89 2.24
N GLU A 62 -0.98 -7.81 1.46
CA GLU A 62 -1.60 -7.66 0.13
C GLU A 62 -1.20 -8.80 -0.82
N ASN A 63 0.09 -9.15 -0.87
CA ASN A 63 0.59 -10.24 -1.71
C ASN A 63 -0.02 -11.59 -1.30
N GLN A 64 -0.12 -11.85 -0.01
CA GLN A 64 -0.72 -13.09 0.51
C GLN A 64 -2.22 -13.17 0.18
N GLU A 65 -2.97 -12.08 0.29
CA GLU A 65 -4.40 -12.08 -0.05
C GLU A 65 -4.61 -12.33 -1.55
N LEU A 66 -3.81 -11.71 -2.41
CA LEU A 66 -3.87 -11.97 -3.85
C LEU A 66 -3.56 -13.43 -4.18
N ARG A 67 -2.51 -14.00 -3.59
CA ARG A 67 -2.17 -15.42 -3.78
C ARG A 67 -3.27 -16.37 -3.31
N ARG A 68 -3.90 -16.08 -2.16
CA ARG A 68 -5.06 -16.88 -1.66
C ARG A 68 -6.25 -16.80 -2.63
N MET A 69 -6.51 -15.64 -3.20
CA MET A 69 -7.55 -15.46 -4.22
C MET A 69 -7.21 -16.28 -5.47
N PHE A 70 -5.98 -16.23 -5.96
CA PHE A 70 -5.53 -16.97 -7.14
C PHE A 70 -5.62 -18.49 -6.96
N ALA A 71 -5.31 -19.01 -5.77
CA ALA A 71 -5.48 -20.43 -5.45
C ALA A 71 -6.94 -20.91 -5.65
N ARG A 72 -7.92 -20.05 -5.37
CA ARG A 72 -9.35 -20.37 -5.61
C ARG A 72 -9.77 -20.11 -7.05
N ALA A 73 -9.24 -19.06 -7.66
CA ALA A 73 -9.63 -18.62 -8.99
C ALA A 73 -9.29 -19.61 -10.10
N GLY A 74 -8.19 -20.36 -9.96
CA GLY A 74 -7.74 -21.33 -10.96
C GLY A 74 -8.80 -22.39 -11.32
N THR A 75 -9.70 -22.73 -10.38
CA THR A 75 -10.80 -23.68 -10.64
C THR A 75 -12.00 -23.04 -11.33
N VAL A 76 -12.17 -21.71 -11.26
CA VAL A 76 -13.30 -20.96 -11.81
C VAL A 76 -13.02 -20.57 -13.26
N VAL A 77 -11.80 -20.10 -13.55
CA VAL A 77 -11.41 -19.61 -14.89
C VAL A 77 -11.25 -20.72 -15.92
N GLY A 78 -11.16 -21.98 -15.47
CA GLY A 78 -10.96 -23.12 -16.35
C GLY A 78 -9.51 -23.27 -16.81
N ALA A 79 -9.22 -24.30 -17.60
CA ALA A 79 -7.87 -24.59 -18.07
C ALA A 79 -7.43 -23.59 -19.15
N GLY A 80 -6.22 -23.04 -19.02
CA GLY A 80 -5.62 -22.10 -19.97
C GLY A 80 -4.42 -21.37 -19.37
N ASP A 81 -3.76 -20.54 -20.15
CA ASP A 81 -2.56 -19.77 -19.75
C ASP A 81 -2.77 -18.96 -18.48
N VAL A 82 -3.90 -18.27 -18.38
CA VAL A 82 -4.24 -17.47 -17.19
C VAL A 82 -4.34 -18.36 -15.94
N SER A 83 -5.02 -19.51 -16.03
CA SER A 83 -5.17 -20.46 -14.93
C SER A 83 -3.81 -21.03 -14.47
N GLU A 84 -2.94 -21.39 -15.40
CA GLU A 84 -1.59 -21.89 -15.08
C GLU A 84 -0.76 -20.83 -14.33
N ARG A 85 -0.83 -19.58 -14.78
CA ARG A 85 -0.13 -18.46 -14.14
C ARG A 85 -0.71 -18.12 -12.77
N LEU A 86 -2.04 -18.22 -12.59
CA LEU A 86 -2.69 -18.06 -11.28
C LEU A 86 -2.22 -19.12 -10.28
N VAL A 87 -2.14 -20.37 -10.68
CA VAL A 87 -1.65 -21.47 -9.83
C VAL A 87 -0.18 -21.24 -9.46
N ALA A 88 0.67 -20.92 -10.44
CA ALA A 88 2.08 -20.64 -10.18
C ALA A 88 2.27 -19.44 -9.22
N ALA A 89 1.49 -18.37 -9.41
CA ALA A 89 1.53 -17.21 -8.52
C ALA A 89 1.02 -17.51 -7.11
N ALA A 90 0.01 -18.40 -6.98
CA ALA A 90 -0.54 -18.83 -5.69
C ALA A 90 0.46 -19.64 -4.86
N GLU A 91 1.33 -20.43 -5.52
CA GLU A 91 2.36 -21.28 -4.88
C GLU A 91 3.64 -20.49 -4.56
N ALA A 92 3.83 -19.31 -5.15
CA ALA A 92 5.01 -18.49 -4.91
C ALA A 92 4.99 -17.85 -3.52
N GLU A 93 6.20 -17.57 -2.99
CA GLU A 93 6.39 -16.90 -1.70
C GLU A 93 7.30 -15.68 -1.84
N ASP A 94 7.06 -14.67 -1.00
CA ASP A 94 7.97 -13.53 -0.90
C ASP A 94 9.18 -13.92 -0.05
N THR A 95 10.32 -14.22 -0.69
CA THR A 95 11.57 -14.62 -0.01
C THR A 95 12.44 -13.43 0.39
N ASP A 96 12.35 -12.32 -0.34
CA ASP A 96 12.98 -11.04 -0.01
C ASP A 96 11.93 -10.07 0.52
N LEU A 97 12.06 -9.69 1.80
CA LEU A 97 11.13 -8.81 2.50
C LEU A 97 11.55 -7.33 2.44
N THR A 98 12.46 -6.96 1.55
CA THR A 98 12.71 -5.53 1.27
C THR A 98 11.48 -4.90 0.62
N VAL A 99 11.23 -3.64 0.93
CA VAL A 99 10.05 -2.93 0.37
C VAL A 99 10.07 -2.95 -1.16
N SER A 100 11.23 -2.80 -1.78
CA SER A 100 11.38 -2.82 -3.24
C SER A 100 11.01 -4.18 -3.86
N ALA A 101 11.49 -5.29 -3.28
CA ALA A 101 11.16 -6.63 -3.77
C ALA A 101 9.67 -6.95 -3.58
N LEU A 102 9.11 -6.57 -2.42
CA LEU A 102 7.68 -6.74 -2.16
C LEU A 102 6.79 -5.89 -3.09
N GLU A 103 7.23 -4.67 -3.45
CA GLU A 103 6.55 -3.82 -4.43
C GLU A 103 6.56 -4.43 -5.84
N GLU A 104 7.70 -4.98 -6.26
CA GLU A 104 7.83 -5.66 -7.56
C GLU A 104 6.89 -6.87 -7.62
N SER A 105 6.92 -7.75 -6.60
CA SER A 105 6.00 -8.88 -6.47
C SER A 105 4.53 -8.42 -6.48
N ASN A 106 4.19 -7.37 -5.73
CA ASN A 106 2.83 -6.81 -5.70
C ASN A 106 2.39 -6.29 -7.08
N ALA A 107 3.28 -5.64 -7.84
CA ALA A 107 2.98 -5.14 -9.18
C ALA A 107 2.66 -6.29 -10.15
N GLU A 108 3.42 -7.39 -10.10
CA GLU A 108 3.17 -8.59 -10.91
C GLU A 108 1.83 -9.24 -10.55
N LEU A 109 1.57 -9.44 -9.25
CA LEU A 109 0.29 -10.01 -8.79
C LEU A 109 -0.90 -9.14 -9.17
N ARG A 110 -0.78 -7.81 -9.12
CA ARG A 110 -1.83 -6.90 -9.57
C ARG A 110 -2.05 -6.93 -11.08
N GLY A 111 -0.98 -7.10 -11.86
CA GLY A 111 -1.10 -7.35 -13.30
C GLY A 111 -1.93 -8.59 -13.58
N LEU A 112 -1.63 -9.68 -12.88
CA LEU A 112 -2.39 -10.93 -13.00
C LEU A 112 -3.83 -10.82 -12.49
N LEU A 113 -4.09 -10.00 -11.46
CA LEU A 113 -5.46 -9.71 -11.00
C LEU A 113 -6.30 -9.03 -12.07
N ILE A 114 -5.73 -8.14 -12.87
CA ILE A 114 -6.43 -7.50 -13.99
C ILE A 114 -6.82 -8.52 -15.05
N GLU A 115 -5.91 -9.43 -15.39
CA GLU A 115 -6.19 -10.51 -16.34
C GLU A 115 -7.25 -11.49 -15.79
N LEU A 116 -7.17 -11.84 -14.51
CA LEU A 116 -8.19 -12.63 -13.83
C LEU A 116 -9.55 -11.96 -13.90
N HIS A 117 -9.65 -10.66 -13.58
CA HIS A 117 -10.91 -9.93 -13.59
C HIS A 117 -11.54 -9.96 -15.00
N ALA A 118 -10.76 -9.66 -16.03
CA ALA A 118 -11.23 -9.74 -17.40
C ALA A 118 -11.72 -11.15 -17.80
N ALA A 119 -11.03 -12.20 -17.36
CA ALA A 119 -11.45 -13.57 -17.62
C ALA A 119 -12.75 -13.96 -16.90
N VAL A 120 -12.93 -13.47 -15.66
CA VAL A 120 -14.13 -13.74 -14.83
C VAL A 120 -15.37 -13.06 -15.41
N GLU A 121 -15.25 -11.84 -15.95
CA GLU A 121 -16.35 -11.11 -16.60
C GLU A 121 -16.95 -11.84 -17.80
N GLU A 122 -16.17 -12.70 -18.47
CA GLU A 122 -16.64 -13.51 -19.61
C GLU A 122 -17.37 -14.81 -19.21
N ILE A 123 -17.41 -15.14 -17.90
CA ILE A 123 -17.97 -16.39 -17.39
C ILE A 123 -19.32 -16.15 -16.72
N ASP A 124 -20.40 -16.63 -17.32
CA ASP A 124 -21.74 -16.56 -16.71
C ASP A 124 -22.00 -17.77 -15.79
N SER A 125 -21.43 -17.72 -14.56
CA SER A 125 -21.67 -18.72 -13.53
C SER A 125 -21.80 -18.09 -12.13
N PRO A 126 -22.46 -18.75 -11.17
CA PRO A 126 -22.51 -18.27 -9.79
C PRO A 126 -21.13 -18.14 -9.13
N GLU A 127 -20.22 -19.05 -9.46
CA GLU A 127 -18.86 -19.09 -8.94
C GLU A 127 -18.06 -17.89 -9.45
N ALA A 128 -18.21 -17.54 -10.74
CA ALA A 128 -17.57 -16.37 -11.33
C ALA A 128 -18.07 -15.07 -10.67
N ARG A 129 -19.36 -14.92 -10.47
CA ARG A 129 -19.94 -13.74 -9.76
C ARG A 129 -19.43 -13.63 -8.33
N THR A 130 -19.29 -14.76 -7.62
CA THR A 130 -18.72 -14.75 -6.27
C THR A 130 -17.26 -14.30 -6.28
N LEU A 131 -16.48 -14.76 -7.25
CA LEU A 131 -15.08 -14.34 -7.40
C LEU A 131 -14.94 -12.88 -7.79
N GLU A 132 -15.82 -12.36 -8.64
CA GLU A 132 -15.89 -10.93 -8.98
C GLU A 132 -16.17 -10.07 -7.73
N ASP A 133 -17.11 -10.47 -6.89
CA ASP A 133 -17.39 -9.81 -5.59
C ASP A 133 -16.17 -9.85 -4.66
N GLU A 134 -15.39 -10.95 -4.67
CA GLU A 134 -14.13 -11.05 -3.91
C GLU A 134 -13.08 -10.09 -4.44
N ILE A 135 -12.92 -9.97 -5.75
CA ILE A 135 -12.00 -9.02 -6.39
C ILE A 135 -12.33 -7.58 -5.97
N TRP A 136 -13.58 -7.18 -6.07
CA TRP A 136 -14.00 -5.83 -5.66
C TRP A 136 -13.79 -5.57 -4.17
N ARG A 137 -14.01 -6.58 -3.33
CA ARG A 137 -13.76 -6.48 -1.89
C ARG A 137 -12.29 -6.29 -1.59
N GLU A 138 -11.39 -7.05 -2.25
CA GLU A 138 -9.95 -6.89 -2.08
C GLU A 138 -9.45 -5.52 -2.56
N LEU A 139 -9.95 -5.02 -3.69
CA LEU A 139 -9.60 -3.68 -4.18
C LEU A 139 -10.00 -2.59 -3.17
N ALA A 140 -11.19 -2.70 -2.58
CA ALA A 140 -11.65 -1.78 -1.55
C ALA A 140 -10.79 -1.87 -0.28
N GLU A 141 -10.45 -3.09 0.17
CA GLU A 141 -9.63 -3.32 1.36
C GLU A 141 -8.18 -2.86 1.16
N SER A 142 -7.58 -3.15 0.00
CA SER A 142 -6.26 -2.62 -0.37
C SER A 142 -6.21 -1.09 -0.31
N THR A 143 -7.28 -0.42 -0.73
CA THR A 143 -7.38 1.04 -0.62
C THR A 143 -7.42 1.51 0.84
N ARG A 144 -8.14 0.82 1.72
CA ARG A 144 -8.19 1.13 3.16
C ARG A 144 -6.82 0.91 3.83
N ARG A 145 -6.13 -0.20 3.50
CA ARG A 145 -4.78 -0.48 4.03
C ARG A 145 -3.77 0.61 3.68
N ARG A 146 -3.97 1.33 2.56
CA ARG A 146 -3.10 2.42 2.09
C ARG A 146 -3.49 3.79 2.63
N ALA A 147 -4.62 3.91 3.31
CA ALA A 147 -5.01 5.18 3.89
C ALA A 147 -3.96 5.68 4.89
N LEU A 148 -3.53 6.92 4.71
CA LEU A 148 -2.70 7.60 5.71
C LEU A 148 -3.58 7.94 6.91
N PRO A 149 -3.06 7.80 8.15
CA PRO A 149 -3.78 8.24 9.33
C PRO A 149 -4.07 9.73 9.23
N THR A 150 -5.27 10.13 9.63
CA THR A 150 -5.62 11.54 9.72
C THR A 150 -4.90 12.17 10.92
N LEU A 151 -4.61 13.48 10.86
CA LEU A 151 -3.90 14.22 11.93
C LEU A 151 -4.58 14.17 13.31
N GLY A 152 -5.72 13.48 13.43
CA GLY A 152 -6.47 13.30 14.68
C GLY A 152 -6.34 11.91 15.32
N ASP A 153 -5.65 10.98 14.68
CA ASP A 153 -5.57 9.58 15.11
C ASP A 153 -4.27 9.25 15.89
N THR A 154 -3.53 10.27 16.36
CA THR A 154 -2.30 10.13 17.15
C THR A 154 -2.50 10.43 18.62
#